data_1416b5fb43328ad39e738c4b203bf899
#
_entry.id   1416b5fb43328ad39e738c4b203bf899
#
_cell.length_a   1.000
_cell.length_b   1.000
_cell.length_c   1.000
_cell.angle_alpha   90.00
_cell.angle_beta   90.00
_cell.angle_gamma   90.00
#
_symmetry.space_group_name_H-M   'P 1'
#
loop_
_entity.id
_entity.type
_entity.pdbx_description
1 polymer ?
#
loop_
_entity_poly.entity_id
_entity_poly.type
_entity_poly.pdbx_seq_one_letter_code
_entity_poly.pdbx_strand_id
1 'polypeptide(L)'
;MRRGEVWWVEFDERRPVVLLSEDEPSGFRAMQVVAPADTDISGWGIEVAVGVPEGLPFDGVLRFAVPRPGFTPCTWLTTLSRDDLIEQAGAVSAAKLSEIDDALRASEQRTEPTPAAAARLSEIKDSLRRRTQADGEGTDARADEGRSRPHDRQSAAPQQQDHDLRLEY
;
A
#
# COMPACT_ATOMS: atom_id res chain seq x y z
N MET A 1 -14.69 -7.03 18.24
CA MET A 1 -14.76 -6.19 17.03
C MET A 1 -15.30 -7.06 15.91
N ARG A 2 -16.18 -6.51 15.10
CA ARG A 2 -16.90 -7.26 14.06
C ARG A 2 -16.76 -6.56 12.73
N ARG A 3 -16.83 -7.33 11.68
CA ARG A 3 -16.93 -6.78 10.32
C ARG A 3 -18.13 -5.84 10.19
N GLY A 4 -17.94 -4.69 9.53
CA GLY A 4 -18.96 -3.68 9.36
C GLY A 4 -19.04 -2.63 10.46
N GLU A 5 -18.27 -2.77 11.54
CA GLU A 5 -18.17 -1.69 12.52
C GLU A 5 -17.40 -0.51 11.93
N VAL A 6 -17.83 0.69 12.30
CA VAL A 6 -17.19 1.97 11.93
C VAL A 6 -16.41 2.48 13.13
N TRP A 7 -15.12 2.69 12.95
CA TRP A 7 -14.20 3.09 13.99
C TRP A 7 -13.43 4.35 13.61
N TRP A 8 -13.12 5.17 14.61
CA TRP A 8 -12.12 6.22 14.49
C TRP A 8 -10.73 5.63 14.74
N VAL A 9 -9.77 5.98 13.89
CA VAL A 9 -8.38 5.58 14.01
C VAL A 9 -7.47 6.80 13.96
N GLU A 10 -6.29 6.70 14.56
CA GLU A 10 -5.24 7.72 14.50
C GLU A 10 -4.21 7.29 13.45
N PHE A 11 -4.18 8.04 12.36
CA PHE A 11 -3.08 8.04 11.42
C PHE A 11 -2.27 9.33 11.64
N ASP A 12 -2.01 10.12 10.59
CA ASP A 12 -1.57 11.52 10.73
C ASP A 12 -2.68 12.41 11.29
N GLU A 13 -3.92 12.01 11.06
CA GLU A 13 -5.15 12.65 11.52
C GLU A 13 -6.14 11.59 11.96
N ARG A 14 -7.08 11.99 12.83
CA ARG A 14 -8.20 11.15 13.23
C ARG A 14 -9.13 10.92 12.03
N ARG A 15 -9.23 9.68 11.56
CA ARG A 15 -10.02 9.31 10.38
C ARG A 15 -10.94 8.13 10.66
N PRO A 16 -12.13 8.10 10.05
CA PRO A 16 -13.02 6.97 10.19
C PRO A 16 -12.67 5.85 9.20
N VAL A 17 -12.81 4.62 9.67
CA VAL A 17 -12.64 3.39 8.86
C VAL A 17 -13.81 2.45 9.06
N VAL A 18 -14.09 1.63 8.07
CA VAL A 18 -15.01 0.50 8.17
C VAL A 18 -14.20 -0.79 8.24
N LEU A 19 -14.43 -1.62 9.24
CA LEU A 19 -13.79 -2.93 9.35
C LEU A 19 -14.37 -3.89 8.31
N LEU A 20 -13.50 -4.49 7.50
CA LEU A 20 -13.84 -5.42 6.42
C LEU A 20 -13.56 -6.88 6.76
N SER A 21 -12.85 -7.14 7.85
CA SER A 21 -12.67 -8.48 8.42
C SER A 21 -13.04 -8.50 9.90
N GLU A 22 -13.12 -9.69 10.45
CA GLU A 22 -13.17 -9.91 11.89
C GLU A 22 -11.75 -9.84 12.47
N ASP A 23 -11.66 -10.04 13.79
CA ASP A 23 -10.40 -10.04 14.54
C ASP A 23 -9.55 -11.25 14.13
N GLU A 24 -8.51 -10.99 13.34
CA GLU A 24 -7.55 -11.99 12.89
C GLU A 24 -6.19 -11.74 13.55
N PRO A 25 -5.33 -12.77 13.70
CA PRO A 25 -3.99 -12.60 14.27
C PRO A 25 -3.12 -11.59 13.50
N SER A 26 -3.42 -11.39 12.22
CA SER A 26 -2.74 -10.42 11.34
C SER A 26 -3.27 -9.00 11.45
N GLY A 27 -4.31 -8.77 12.26
CA GLY A 27 -5.02 -7.49 12.37
C GLY A 27 -6.32 -7.44 11.57
N PHE A 28 -6.95 -6.27 11.57
CA PHE A 28 -8.20 -6.01 10.86
C PHE A 28 -7.93 -5.45 9.48
N ARG A 29 -8.55 -6.01 8.46
CA ARG A 29 -8.67 -5.32 7.17
C ARG A 29 -9.70 -4.22 7.33
N ALA A 30 -9.33 -3.01 6.99
CA ALA A 30 -10.19 -1.83 7.10
C ALA A 30 -10.06 -0.94 5.88
N MET A 31 -11.12 -0.21 5.56
CA MET A 31 -11.10 0.79 4.49
C MET A 31 -11.47 2.15 5.06
N GLN A 32 -10.66 3.15 4.71
CA GLN A 32 -10.89 4.52 5.14
C GLN A 32 -12.11 5.12 4.45
N VAL A 33 -12.94 5.83 5.23
CA VAL A 33 -14.00 6.66 4.69
C VAL A 33 -13.41 8.00 4.27
N VAL A 34 -13.65 8.38 3.02
CA VAL A 34 -13.13 9.61 2.41
C VAL A 34 -14.28 10.49 1.91
N ALA A 35 -13.99 11.73 1.56
CA ALA A 35 -14.96 12.60 0.91
C ALA A 35 -15.39 12.00 -0.46
N PRO A 36 -16.66 12.14 -0.86
CA PRO A 36 -17.11 11.81 -2.21
C PRO A 36 -16.28 12.51 -3.28
N ALA A 37 -16.16 11.92 -4.44
CA ALA A 37 -15.47 12.54 -5.56
C ALA A 37 -16.28 13.73 -6.09
N ASP A 38 -15.62 14.85 -6.34
CA ASP A 38 -16.23 16.05 -6.94
C ASP A 38 -16.52 15.89 -8.44
N THR A 39 -16.03 14.81 -9.04
CA THR A 39 -16.14 14.52 -10.47
C THR A 39 -16.68 13.12 -10.71
N ASP A 40 -17.24 12.88 -11.90
CA ASP A 40 -17.65 11.55 -12.29
C ASP A 40 -16.45 10.61 -12.38
N ILE A 41 -16.43 9.61 -11.50
CA ILE A 41 -15.42 8.56 -11.45
C ILE A 41 -15.91 7.23 -12.04
N SER A 42 -17.05 7.24 -12.76
CA SER A 42 -17.63 6.06 -13.39
C SER A 42 -16.59 5.34 -14.25
N GLY A 43 -16.42 4.06 -13.98
CA GLY A 43 -15.41 3.23 -14.65
C GLY A 43 -13.97 3.39 -14.15
N TRP A 44 -13.67 4.31 -13.19
CA TRP A 44 -12.40 4.44 -12.49
C TRP A 44 -12.47 3.97 -11.05
N GLY A 45 -13.66 4.09 -10.48
CA GLY A 45 -13.92 3.69 -9.11
C GLY A 45 -15.40 3.44 -8.88
N ILE A 46 -15.67 2.80 -7.75
CA ILE A 46 -17.00 2.57 -7.20
C ILE A 46 -17.02 3.24 -5.84
N GLU A 47 -18.02 4.03 -5.55
CA GLU A 47 -18.22 4.64 -4.25
C GLU A 47 -19.44 4.02 -3.56
N VAL A 48 -19.25 3.63 -2.30
CA VAL A 48 -20.30 3.16 -1.41
C VAL A 48 -20.45 4.20 -0.30
N ALA A 49 -21.62 4.84 -0.23
CA ALA A 49 -21.89 5.88 0.75
C ALA A 49 -21.87 5.33 2.19
N VAL A 50 -21.16 6.01 3.08
CA VAL A 50 -21.10 5.76 4.53
C VAL A 50 -21.09 7.09 5.24
N GLY A 51 -22.09 7.34 6.07
CA GLY A 51 -22.27 8.67 6.67
C GLY A 51 -23.06 8.68 7.97
N VAL A 52 -23.95 9.63 8.10
CA VAL A 52 -24.76 9.81 9.31
C VAL A 52 -25.53 8.56 9.72
N PRO A 53 -26.13 7.78 8.81
CA PRO A 53 -26.83 6.55 9.18
C PRO A 53 -25.91 5.51 9.85
N GLU A 54 -24.63 5.53 9.56
CA GLU A 54 -23.62 4.62 10.09
C GLU A 54 -22.87 5.20 11.30
N GLY A 55 -23.28 6.35 11.80
CA GLY A 55 -22.77 6.99 13.02
C GLY A 55 -21.69 8.04 12.80
N LEU A 56 -21.43 8.45 11.55
CA LEU A 56 -20.48 9.52 11.27
C LEU A 56 -21.15 10.89 11.33
N PRO A 57 -20.44 11.96 11.72
CA PRO A 57 -20.97 13.32 11.76
C PRO A 57 -21.03 14.01 10.38
N PHE A 58 -20.67 13.31 9.31
CA PHE A 58 -20.61 13.82 7.93
C PHE A 58 -20.91 12.70 6.94
N ASP A 59 -21.19 13.09 5.70
CA ASP A 59 -21.35 12.16 4.59
C ASP A 59 -19.99 11.86 3.97
N GLY A 60 -19.68 10.57 3.83
CA GLY A 60 -18.47 10.06 3.24
C GLY A 60 -18.73 8.88 2.34
N VAL A 61 -17.67 8.31 1.77
CA VAL A 61 -17.72 7.14 0.91
C VAL A 61 -16.55 6.20 1.18
N LEU A 62 -16.77 4.91 0.96
CA LEU A 62 -15.71 3.95 0.69
C LEU A 62 -15.45 3.94 -0.81
N ARG A 63 -14.22 4.23 -1.22
CA ARG A 63 -13.86 4.30 -2.64
C ARG A 63 -13.03 3.10 -3.04
N PHE A 64 -13.57 2.30 -3.95
CA PHE A 64 -12.96 1.11 -4.52
C PHE A 64 -12.42 1.46 -5.91
N ALA A 65 -11.12 1.37 -6.09
CA ALA A 65 -10.51 1.62 -7.38
C ALA A 65 -10.78 0.46 -8.34
N VAL A 66 -11.15 0.76 -9.57
CA VAL A 66 -11.33 -0.21 -10.65
C VAL A 66 -10.03 -0.31 -11.43
N PRO A 67 -9.32 -1.46 -11.39
CA PRO A 67 -8.06 -1.64 -12.10
C PRO A 67 -8.22 -1.43 -13.61
N ARG A 68 -7.26 -0.73 -14.21
CA ARG A 68 -7.17 -0.51 -15.66
C ARG A 68 -5.76 -0.77 -16.16
N PRO A 69 -5.57 -1.20 -17.41
CA PRO A 69 -4.24 -1.33 -17.99
C PRO A 69 -3.46 -0.01 -17.89
N GLY A 70 -2.27 -0.04 -17.30
CA GLY A 70 -1.42 1.13 -17.13
C GLY A 70 -1.70 2.00 -15.90
N PHE A 71 -2.71 1.65 -15.09
CA PHE A 71 -3.02 2.33 -13.83
C PHE A 71 -2.88 1.38 -12.64
N THR A 72 -2.18 1.84 -11.62
CA THR A 72 -2.20 1.17 -10.30
C THR A 72 -3.27 1.87 -9.47
N PRO A 73 -4.36 1.17 -9.11
CA PRO A 73 -5.40 1.77 -8.29
C PRO A 73 -4.86 2.06 -6.90
N CYS A 74 -5.14 3.25 -6.39
CA CYS A 74 -4.93 3.59 -5.01
C CYS A 74 -6.19 3.22 -4.23
N THR A 75 -6.16 2.10 -3.51
CA THR A 75 -7.22 1.72 -2.59
C THR A 75 -6.84 2.16 -1.18
N TRP A 76 -7.78 2.75 -0.47
CA TRP A 76 -7.61 3.13 0.93
C TRP A 76 -7.82 1.95 1.89
N LEU A 77 -7.44 0.76 1.42
CA LEU A 77 -7.45 -0.47 2.19
C LEU A 77 -6.17 -0.53 3.03
N THR A 78 -6.33 -0.77 4.31
CA THR A 78 -5.23 -0.88 5.26
C THR A 78 -5.43 -2.07 6.21
N THR A 79 -4.38 -2.48 6.88
CA THR A 79 -4.43 -3.43 7.98
C THR A 79 -4.16 -2.67 9.26
N LEU A 80 -5.04 -2.81 10.23
CA LEU A 80 -5.00 -2.14 11.52
C LEU A 80 -4.84 -3.17 12.64
N SER A 81 -4.12 -2.79 13.67
CA SER A 81 -4.11 -3.49 14.94
C SER A 81 -5.29 -3.04 15.83
N ARG A 82 -5.54 -3.76 16.91
CA ARG A 82 -6.55 -3.36 17.90
C ARG A 82 -6.20 -2.01 18.56
N ASP A 83 -4.91 -1.75 18.75
CA ASP A 83 -4.42 -0.55 19.41
C ASP A 83 -4.58 0.72 18.56
N ASP A 84 -4.75 0.56 17.24
CA ASP A 84 -5.01 1.68 16.32
C ASP A 84 -6.46 2.17 16.39
N LEU A 85 -7.38 1.39 16.99
CA LEU A 85 -8.81 1.69 17.07
C LEU A 85 -9.10 2.50 18.33
N ILE A 86 -9.52 3.76 18.17
CA ILE A 86 -9.72 4.71 19.27
C ILE A 86 -11.15 4.62 19.83
N GLU A 87 -12.14 4.76 18.96
CA GLU A 87 -13.56 4.89 19.34
C GLU A 87 -14.45 4.31 18.25
N GLN A 88 -15.44 3.55 18.65
CA GLN A 88 -16.47 3.07 17.73
C GLN A 88 -17.46 4.20 17.44
N ALA A 89 -17.60 4.57 16.18
CA ALA A 89 -18.56 5.55 15.71
C ALA A 89 -19.95 4.94 15.50
N GLY A 90 -20.01 3.70 14.98
CA GLY A 90 -21.25 3.00 14.68
C GLY A 90 -21.00 1.71 13.91
N ALA A 91 -21.96 1.37 13.05
CA ALA A 91 -21.85 0.17 12.20
C ALA A 91 -22.68 0.34 10.93
N VAL A 92 -22.23 -0.27 9.83
CA VAL A 92 -23.00 -0.36 8.59
C VAL A 92 -24.07 -1.44 8.71
N SER A 93 -25.20 -1.25 8.02
CA SER A 93 -26.27 -2.24 7.94
C SER A 93 -25.86 -3.47 7.12
N ALA A 94 -26.58 -4.58 7.27
CA ALA A 94 -26.35 -5.79 6.47
C ALA A 94 -26.48 -5.53 4.96
N ALA A 95 -27.45 -4.68 4.57
CA ALA A 95 -27.61 -4.27 3.17
C ALA A 95 -26.39 -3.49 2.66
N LYS A 96 -25.86 -2.58 3.48
CA LYS A 96 -24.65 -1.80 3.16
C LYS A 96 -23.40 -2.70 3.10
N LEU A 97 -23.29 -3.71 3.97
CA LEU A 97 -22.23 -4.70 3.90
C LEU A 97 -22.27 -5.48 2.58
N SER A 98 -23.46 -5.86 2.10
CA SER A 98 -23.60 -6.53 0.80
C SER A 98 -23.15 -5.62 -0.35
N GLU A 99 -23.49 -4.33 -0.31
CA GLU A 99 -23.04 -3.33 -1.28
C GLU A 99 -21.51 -3.18 -1.29
N ILE A 100 -20.88 -3.16 -0.09
CA ILE A 100 -19.42 -3.16 0.07
C ILE A 100 -18.80 -4.42 -0.53
N ASP A 101 -19.39 -5.59 -0.29
CA ASP A 101 -18.90 -6.87 -0.83
C ASP A 101 -18.99 -6.93 -2.36
N ASP A 102 -20.03 -6.37 -2.93
CA ASP A 102 -20.19 -6.29 -4.38
C ASP A 102 -19.15 -5.35 -5.00
N ALA A 103 -18.89 -4.22 -4.36
CA ALA A 103 -17.86 -3.27 -4.78
C ALA A 103 -16.44 -3.86 -4.66
N LEU A 104 -16.13 -4.58 -3.56
CA LEU A 104 -14.87 -5.31 -3.39
C LEU A 104 -14.68 -6.34 -4.52
N ARG A 105 -15.66 -7.21 -4.76
CA ARG A 105 -15.60 -8.20 -5.83
C ARG A 105 -15.42 -7.56 -7.20
N ALA A 106 -16.11 -6.48 -7.48
CA ALA A 106 -15.98 -5.77 -8.75
C ALA A 106 -14.59 -5.14 -8.93
N SER A 107 -13.97 -4.68 -7.85
CA SER A 107 -12.59 -4.17 -7.86
C SER A 107 -11.55 -5.27 -8.04
N GLU A 108 -11.76 -6.45 -7.46
CA GLU A 108 -10.86 -7.61 -7.55
C GLU A 108 -10.94 -8.32 -8.89
N GLN A 109 -12.15 -8.53 -9.45
CA GLN A 109 -12.36 -9.28 -10.71
C GLN A 109 -11.68 -8.64 -11.93
N ARG A 110 -11.39 -7.34 -11.90
CA ARG A 110 -10.66 -6.65 -12.97
C ARG A 110 -9.16 -6.66 -12.78
N THR A 111 -8.66 -7.19 -11.68
CA THR A 111 -7.21 -7.32 -11.38
C THR A 111 -6.61 -8.58 -12.01
N GLU A 112 -7.44 -9.53 -12.47
CA GLU A 112 -6.94 -10.68 -13.21
C GLU A 112 -6.34 -10.22 -14.55
N PRO A 113 -5.03 -10.41 -14.76
CA PRO A 113 -4.43 -10.07 -16.04
C PRO A 113 -5.12 -10.91 -17.15
N THR A 114 -5.54 -10.24 -18.21
CA THR A 114 -6.02 -10.95 -19.41
C THR A 114 -5.01 -12.06 -19.76
N PRO A 115 -5.45 -13.23 -20.25
CA PRO A 115 -4.55 -14.34 -20.60
C PRO A 115 -3.34 -13.90 -21.43
N ALA A 116 -3.53 -12.91 -22.32
CA ALA A 116 -2.46 -12.29 -23.11
C ALA A 116 -1.47 -11.47 -22.26
N ALA A 117 -1.92 -10.78 -21.22
CA ALA A 117 -1.06 -10.03 -20.31
C ALA A 117 -0.30 -10.98 -19.35
N ALA A 118 -0.94 -12.06 -18.90
CA ALA A 118 -0.31 -13.10 -18.11
C ALA A 118 0.79 -13.83 -18.92
N ALA A 119 0.55 -14.12 -20.17
CA ALA A 119 1.54 -14.71 -21.08
C ALA A 119 2.76 -13.79 -21.28
N ARG A 120 2.53 -12.48 -21.51
CA ARG A 120 3.63 -11.49 -21.64
C ARG A 120 4.45 -11.34 -20.36
N LEU A 121 3.81 -11.35 -19.18
CA LEU A 121 4.51 -11.33 -17.90
C LEU A 121 5.35 -12.59 -17.69
N SER A 122 4.88 -13.76 -18.11
CA SER A 122 5.64 -15.01 -18.08
C SER A 122 6.86 -14.93 -19.01
N GLU A 123 6.71 -14.45 -20.23
CA GLU A 123 7.82 -14.27 -21.18
C GLU A 123 8.89 -13.29 -20.65
N ILE A 124 8.46 -12.19 -20.02
CA ILE A 124 9.39 -11.22 -19.40
C ILE A 124 10.15 -11.87 -18.25
N LYS A 125 9.47 -12.62 -17.37
CA LYS A 125 10.12 -13.34 -16.28
C LYS A 125 11.14 -14.38 -16.78
N ASP A 126 10.80 -15.10 -17.83
CA ASP A 126 11.68 -16.10 -18.42
C ASP A 126 12.88 -15.45 -19.15
N SER A 127 12.66 -14.28 -19.75
CA SER A 127 13.73 -13.48 -20.36
C SER A 127 14.70 -12.92 -19.31
N LEU A 128 14.19 -12.44 -18.18
CA LEU A 128 15.01 -11.95 -17.06
C LEU A 128 15.81 -13.10 -16.41
N ARG A 129 15.20 -14.26 -16.20
CA ARG A 129 15.90 -15.45 -15.68
C ARG A 129 17.05 -15.89 -16.59
N ARG A 130 16.84 -15.87 -17.90
CA ARG A 130 17.90 -16.21 -18.87
C ARG A 130 19.06 -15.22 -18.84
N ARG A 131 18.80 -13.91 -18.64
CA ARG A 131 19.85 -12.90 -18.52
C ARG A 131 20.68 -13.08 -17.26
N THR A 132 20.04 -13.31 -16.10
CA THR A 132 20.75 -13.52 -14.83
C THR A 132 21.56 -14.83 -14.83
N GLN A 133 21.17 -15.84 -15.58
CA GLN A 133 21.96 -17.06 -15.73
C GLN A 133 23.16 -16.88 -16.67
N ALA A 134 23.00 -16.06 -17.73
CA ALA A 134 24.11 -15.78 -18.66
C ALA A 134 25.21 -14.90 -18.03
N ASP A 135 24.85 -14.00 -17.13
CA ASP A 135 25.80 -13.14 -16.41
C ASP A 135 26.51 -13.87 -15.25
N GLY A 136 25.99 -15.02 -14.80
CA GLY A 136 26.59 -15.85 -13.74
C GLY A 136 27.68 -16.82 -14.22
N GLU A 137 27.77 -17.14 -15.49
CA GLU A 137 28.78 -18.10 -16.03
C GLU A 137 30.05 -17.40 -16.50
N GLY A 138 30.17 -16.06 -16.39
CA GLY A 138 31.30 -15.27 -16.92
C GLY A 138 32.40 -14.90 -15.92
N THR A 139 32.35 -15.30 -14.65
CA THR A 139 33.26 -14.77 -13.61
C THR A 139 34.18 -15.80 -12.96
N ASP A 140 34.44 -16.96 -13.58
CA ASP A 140 35.33 -17.94 -12.98
C ASP A 140 36.53 -18.34 -13.89
N ALA A 141 37.17 -17.34 -14.51
CA ALA A 141 38.45 -17.56 -15.18
C ALA A 141 39.28 -16.26 -15.23
N ARG A 142 39.86 -15.86 -14.09
CA ARG A 142 41.12 -15.13 -14.00
C ARG A 142 41.42 -14.72 -12.56
N ALA A 143 42.01 -15.68 -11.84
CA ALA A 143 42.78 -15.36 -10.66
C ALA A 143 43.95 -16.33 -10.62
N ASP A 144 45.02 -16.03 -11.31
CA ASP A 144 46.35 -16.36 -10.85
C ASP A 144 47.36 -15.47 -11.59
N GLU A 145 48.34 -15.03 -10.83
CA GLU A 145 49.61 -14.36 -11.12
C GLU A 145 49.72 -12.89 -10.71
N GLY A 146 50.54 -12.72 -9.70
CA GLY A 146 51.44 -11.59 -9.68
C GLY A 146 51.58 -10.78 -8.39
N ARG A 147 52.32 -11.36 -7.41
CA ARG A 147 53.43 -10.74 -6.60
C ARG A 147 53.36 -9.29 -6.18
N SER A 148 53.41 -9.14 -4.84
CA SER A 148 54.38 -8.36 -4.07
C SER A 148 54.53 -6.85 -4.28
N ARG A 149 54.24 -6.03 -3.31
CA ARG A 149 55.09 -5.42 -2.26
C ARG A 149 54.42 -4.24 -1.56
N PRO A 150 54.82 -3.93 -0.32
CA PRO A 150 54.13 -2.95 0.52
C PRO A 150 54.71 -1.54 0.34
N HIS A 151 53.91 -0.53 0.55
CA HIS A 151 54.41 0.79 0.90
C HIS A 151 53.52 1.47 1.94
N ASP A 152 54.18 1.66 3.09
CA ASP A 152 53.89 2.67 4.10
C ASP A 152 53.52 4.03 3.54
N ARG A 153 52.59 4.69 4.18
CA ARG A 153 52.65 6.07 4.67
C ARG A 153 51.27 6.58 5.07
N GLN A 154 51.09 6.72 6.36
CA GLN A 154 50.98 7.98 7.11
C GLN A 154 49.81 8.89 6.75
N SER A 155 48.99 9.08 7.78
CA SER A 155 48.53 10.36 8.32
C SER A 155 47.78 11.33 7.42
N ALA A 156 46.51 11.54 7.75
CA ALA A 156 46.01 12.88 8.10
C ALA A 156 44.50 12.82 8.39
N ALA A 157 44.14 13.10 9.61
CA ALA A 157 42.83 13.65 9.94
C ALA A 157 42.83 15.13 9.52
N PRO A 158 41.68 15.66 9.16
CA PRO A 158 41.26 16.92 9.75
C PRO A 158 39.79 16.92 10.18
N GLN A 159 39.60 17.30 11.44
CA GLN A 159 38.99 18.57 11.85
C GLN A 159 37.47 18.68 11.65
N GLN A 160 36.85 18.55 12.80
CA GLN A 160 35.55 19.14 13.15
C GLN A 160 35.46 20.60 12.69
N GLN A 161 34.30 20.92 12.09
CA GLN A 161 33.78 22.28 12.12
C GLN A 161 32.37 22.23 12.70
N ASP A 162 32.29 22.68 13.93
CA ASP A 162 31.11 23.24 14.58
C ASP A 162 30.53 24.35 13.68
N HIS A 163 29.24 24.28 13.43
CA HIS A 163 28.46 25.44 13.04
C HIS A 163 27.23 25.52 13.94
N ASP A 164 27.47 26.21 15.05
CA ASP A 164 26.45 26.96 15.79
C ASP A 164 25.70 27.89 14.84
N LEU A 165 24.41 27.76 14.72
CA LEU A 165 23.49 28.80 14.28
C LEU A 165 22.27 28.85 15.18
N ARG A 166 22.46 29.64 16.21
CA ARG A 166 21.47 30.33 16.98
C ARG A 166 20.68 31.26 16.08
N LEU A 167 19.37 31.10 16.05
CA LEU A 167 18.46 32.19 15.68
C LEU A 167 17.26 32.20 16.62
N GLU A 168 17.27 33.25 17.39
CA GLU A 168 16.13 33.83 18.09
C GLU A 168 15.13 34.40 17.05
N TYR A 169 13.87 34.17 17.24
CA TYR A 169 12.74 35.08 17.38
C TYR A 169 11.47 34.26 17.55
#